data_d4e55035502666afac066abc5a05b871
#
_entry.id   d4e55035502666afac066abc5a05b871
#
_cell.length_a   1.000
_cell.length_b   1.000
_cell.length_c   1.000
_cell.angle_alpha   90.00
_cell.angle_beta   90.00
_cell.angle_gamma   90.00
#
_symmetry.space_group_name_H-M   'P 1'
#
loop_
_entity.id
_entity.type
_entity.pdbx_description
1 polymer ?
#
loop_
_entity_poly.entity_id
_entity_poly.type
_entity_poly.pdbx_seq_one_letter_code
_entity_poly.pdbx_strand_id
1 'polypeptide(L)'
;MQTHHGLSARRADRTLGLSRSARHYRPRPHDDGPLIAATEAHLKDNPGHGFGLLFDQALRPAGFGKMCSLRVYVSLKWNLPRRGKRRLPEGIREPLEVPLQANHTWLADFMADALWSGRRFRTFNVNDDFSRESLRIEIDTSVPSQRVIRALNELVELRGALRRLRLDNGPEFISAALHQWAQQHRVELVHIQPGKPTQNAYIERFNRTFRTEVLDRYVFTTLNEVRRMAEDWRHRYNHDRPHRSLGGLSTIRYAMASLTSTSISE
;
A
#
# COMPACT_ATOMS: atom_id res chain seq x y z
N MET A 1 -51.19 -15.24 6.73
CA MET A 1 -52.28 -15.58 5.79
C MET A 1 -53.05 -16.83 6.19
N GLN A 2 -52.43 -17.98 6.48
CA GLN A 2 -53.19 -19.18 6.90
C GLN A 2 -54.01 -18.97 8.16
N THR A 3 -53.51 -18.33 9.17
CA THR A 3 -54.15 -18.12 10.48
C THR A 3 -55.22 -17.04 10.47
N HIS A 4 -55.17 -16.04 9.59
CA HIS A 4 -56.10 -14.92 9.57
C HIS A 4 -57.20 -15.05 8.50
N HIS A 5 -56.99 -15.86 7.47
CA HIS A 5 -57.95 -15.95 6.37
C HIS A 5 -58.47 -17.37 6.08
N GLY A 6 -58.15 -18.35 6.93
CA GLY A 6 -58.63 -19.73 6.82
C GLY A 6 -58.22 -20.43 5.50
N LEU A 7 -57.23 -19.91 4.81
CA LEU A 7 -56.79 -20.46 3.52
C LEU A 7 -55.95 -21.73 3.73
N SER A 8 -56.19 -22.74 2.90
CA SER A 8 -55.29 -23.89 2.88
C SER A 8 -53.90 -23.50 2.44
N ALA A 9 -52.87 -24.16 2.94
CA ALA A 9 -51.48 -23.93 2.61
C ALA A 9 -51.21 -23.82 1.11
N ARG A 10 -51.81 -24.72 0.34
CA ARG A 10 -51.70 -24.79 -1.13
C ARG A 10 -52.30 -23.54 -1.82
N ARG A 11 -53.37 -22.99 -1.27
CA ARG A 11 -54.04 -21.80 -1.81
C ARG A 11 -53.26 -20.54 -1.47
N ALA A 12 -52.71 -20.45 -0.26
CA ALA A 12 -51.84 -19.37 0.17
C ALA A 12 -50.53 -19.32 -0.64
N ASP A 13 -49.88 -20.47 -0.87
CA ASP A 13 -48.67 -20.58 -1.71
C ASP A 13 -48.92 -20.10 -3.13
N ARG A 14 -50.06 -20.50 -3.73
CA ARG A 14 -50.43 -20.08 -5.09
C ARG A 14 -50.68 -18.57 -5.17
N THR A 15 -51.34 -18.00 -4.17
CA THR A 15 -51.62 -16.56 -4.13
C THR A 15 -50.33 -15.72 -3.96
N LEU A 16 -49.36 -16.26 -3.25
CA LEU A 16 -48.05 -15.58 -3.01
C LEU A 16 -47.00 -15.92 -4.07
N GLY A 17 -47.32 -16.78 -5.06
CA GLY A 17 -46.34 -17.24 -6.06
C GLY A 17 -45.20 -18.07 -5.47
N LEU A 18 -45.41 -18.70 -4.30
CA LEU A 18 -44.36 -19.48 -3.62
C LEU A 18 -44.44 -20.96 -4.06
N SER A 19 -43.25 -21.53 -4.35
CA SER A 19 -43.17 -22.99 -4.51
C SER A 19 -43.22 -23.68 -3.12
N ARG A 20 -43.65 -24.96 -3.12
CA ARG A 20 -43.68 -25.77 -1.91
C ARG A 20 -42.28 -25.88 -1.25
N SER A 21 -41.24 -26.00 -2.05
CA SER A 21 -39.82 -25.99 -1.58
C SER A 21 -39.43 -24.68 -0.97
N ALA A 22 -39.83 -23.53 -1.55
CA ALA A 22 -39.54 -22.20 -0.98
C ALA A 22 -40.21 -22.00 0.39
N ARG A 23 -41.46 -22.52 0.56
CA ARG A 23 -42.17 -22.45 1.84
C ARG A 23 -41.50 -23.28 2.93
N HIS A 24 -40.92 -24.40 2.60
CA HIS A 24 -40.25 -25.32 3.56
C HIS A 24 -38.74 -25.06 3.66
N TYR A 25 -38.23 -24.08 2.89
CA TYR A 25 -36.82 -23.73 2.96
C TYR A 25 -36.45 -23.26 4.35
N ARG A 26 -35.54 -23.95 4.98
CA ARG A 26 -34.87 -23.53 6.21
C ARG A 26 -33.46 -23.17 5.85
N PRO A 27 -33.03 -21.89 6.04
CA PRO A 27 -31.66 -21.51 5.83
C PRO A 27 -30.74 -22.39 6.71
N ARG A 28 -29.73 -22.99 6.10
CA ARG A 28 -28.67 -23.63 6.88
C ARG A 28 -27.83 -22.53 7.51
N PRO A 29 -27.61 -22.56 8.85
CA PRO A 29 -26.67 -21.65 9.44
C PRO A 29 -25.32 -21.82 8.77
N HIS A 30 -24.68 -20.71 8.39
CA HIS A 30 -23.30 -20.74 7.92
C HIS A 30 -22.40 -20.89 9.14
N ASP A 31 -21.48 -21.84 9.10
CA ASP A 31 -20.37 -21.86 10.07
C ASP A 31 -19.33 -20.82 9.64
N ASP A 32 -19.47 -19.62 10.15
CA ASP A 32 -18.53 -18.51 9.90
C ASP A 32 -17.33 -18.53 10.88
N GLY A 33 -17.28 -19.45 11.84
CA GLY A 33 -16.25 -19.52 12.88
C GLY A 33 -14.82 -19.55 12.32
N PRO A 34 -14.47 -20.46 11.41
CA PRO A 34 -13.13 -20.53 10.81
C PRO A 34 -12.74 -19.24 10.06
N LEU A 35 -13.71 -18.61 9.37
CA LEU A 35 -13.50 -17.37 8.64
C LEU A 35 -13.26 -16.20 9.59
N ILE A 36 -14.02 -16.14 10.69
CA ILE A 36 -13.85 -15.12 11.73
C ILE A 36 -12.47 -15.24 12.36
N ALA A 37 -12.08 -16.46 12.78
CA ALA A 37 -10.78 -16.71 13.38
C ALA A 37 -9.60 -16.33 12.47
N ALA A 38 -9.66 -16.68 11.19
CA ALA A 38 -8.64 -16.30 10.21
C ALA A 38 -8.57 -14.78 10.00
N THR A 39 -9.73 -14.10 10.01
CA THR A 39 -9.80 -12.65 9.89
C THR A 39 -9.21 -11.95 11.11
N GLU A 40 -9.56 -12.38 12.31
CA GLU A 40 -9.06 -11.82 13.57
C GLU A 40 -7.54 -12.01 13.71
N ALA A 41 -7.04 -13.20 13.40
CA ALA A 41 -5.61 -13.47 13.41
C ALA A 41 -4.84 -12.52 12.50
N HIS A 42 -5.31 -12.31 11.26
CA HIS A 42 -4.66 -11.39 10.33
C HIS A 42 -4.76 -9.93 10.78
N LEU A 43 -5.93 -9.48 11.24
CA LEU A 43 -6.16 -8.08 11.65
C LEU A 43 -5.45 -7.74 12.96
N LYS A 44 -5.18 -8.71 13.83
CA LYS A 44 -4.37 -8.53 15.04
C LYS A 44 -2.97 -8.01 14.69
N ASP A 45 -2.34 -8.60 13.68
CA ASP A 45 -1.01 -8.21 13.24
C ASP A 45 -1.04 -7.02 12.25
N ASN A 46 -2.15 -6.86 11.52
CA ASN A 46 -2.31 -5.88 10.46
C ASN A 46 -3.61 -5.06 10.57
N PRO A 47 -3.88 -4.34 11.68
CA PRO A 47 -5.17 -3.66 11.90
C PRO A 47 -5.45 -2.51 10.92
N GLY A 48 -4.46 -2.03 10.19
CA GLY A 48 -4.63 -1.05 9.10
C GLY A 48 -5.05 -1.67 7.76
N HIS A 49 -5.13 -3.01 7.65
CA HIS A 49 -5.53 -3.66 6.41
C HIS A 49 -7.05 -3.63 6.22
N GLY A 50 -7.48 -3.03 5.10
CA GLY A 50 -8.88 -3.12 4.68
C GLY A 50 -9.20 -4.47 4.03
N PHE A 51 -10.48 -4.71 3.76
CA PHE A 51 -10.97 -5.98 3.20
C PHE A 51 -10.16 -6.51 2.01
N GLY A 52 -9.70 -5.63 1.10
CA GLY A 52 -8.93 -6.06 -0.08
C GLY A 52 -7.63 -6.76 0.29
N LEU A 53 -6.82 -6.16 1.17
CA LEU A 53 -5.55 -6.75 1.62
C LEU A 53 -5.76 -7.98 2.48
N LEU A 54 -6.72 -7.94 3.41
CA LEU A 54 -7.12 -9.10 4.21
C LEU A 54 -7.49 -10.29 3.31
N PHE A 55 -8.33 -10.06 2.30
CA PHE A 55 -8.78 -11.11 1.41
C PHE A 55 -7.62 -11.69 0.59
N ASP A 56 -6.80 -10.82 -0.02
CA ASP A 56 -5.73 -11.27 -0.91
C ASP A 56 -4.58 -11.96 -0.17
N GLN A 57 -4.27 -11.55 1.08
CA GLN A 57 -3.14 -12.09 1.84
C GLN A 57 -3.51 -13.28 2.75
N ALA A 58 -4.73 -13.31 3.29
CA ALA A 58 -5.10 -14.33 4.28
C ALA A 58 -6.26 -15.20 3.83
N LEU A 59 -7.37 -14.62 3.39
CA LEU A 59 -8.60 -15.39 3.21
C LEU A 59 -8.63 -16.17 1.91
N ARG A 60 -8.13 -15.59 0.81
CA ARG A 60 -8.03 -16.30 -0.48
C ARG A 60 -7.07 -17.49 -0.43
N PRO A 61 -5.84 -17.37 0.13
CA PRO A 61 -4.94 -18.52 0.30
C PRO A 61 -5.53 -19.61 1.19
N ALA A 62 -6.35 -19.24 2.19
CA ALA A 62 -7.06 -20.19 3.05
C ALA A 62 -8.32 -20.81 2.40
N GLY A 63 -8.61 -20.49 1.13
CA GLY A 63 -9.72 -21.08 0.37
C GLY A 63 -11.09 -20.44 0.60
N PHE A 64 -11.18 -19.31 1.30
CA PHE A 64 -12.45 -18.63 1.53
C PHE A 64 -12.95 -17.86 0.31
N GLY A 65 -14.24 -17.98 0.01
CA GLY A 65 -14.90 -17.26 -1.08
C GLY A 65 -15.06 -15.77 -0.78
N LYS A 66 -14.81 -14.91 -1.77
CA LYS A 66 -14.79 -13.44 -1.61
C LYS A 66 -16.09 -12.86 -1.06
N MET A 67 -17.25 -13.31 -1.59
CA MET A 67 -18.55 -12.78 -1.18
C MET A 67 -18.93 -13.19 0.24
N CYS A 68 -18.61 -14.43 0.63
CA CYS A 68 -18.80 -14.92 1.97
C CYS A 68 -17.96 -14.14 2.97
N SER A 69 -16.67 -13.96 2.65
CA SER A 69 -15.73 -13.17 3.44
C SER A 69 -16.17 -11.71 3.60
N LEU A 70 -16.64 -11.08 2.52
CA LEU A 70 -17.11 -9.70 2.57
C LEU A 70 -18.37 -9.56 3.46
N ARG A 71 -19.30 -10.52 3.37
CA ARG A 71 -20.50 -10.53 4.21
C ARG A 71 -20.14 -10.54 5.71
N VAL A 72 -19.24 -11.45 6.11
CA VAL A 72 -18.79 -11.55 7.51
C VAL A 72 -18.03 -10.28 7.93
N TYR A 73 -17.10 -9.81 7.12
CA TYR A 73 -16.31 -8.60 7.38
C TYR A 73 -17.21 -7.37 7.63
N VAL A 74 -18.27 -7.20 6.83
CA VAL A 74 -19.22 -6.09 6.96
C VAL A 74 -20.13 -6.29 8.18
N SER A 75 -20.62 -7.52 8.42
CA SER A 75 -21.53 -7.81 9.55
C SER A 75 -20.87 -7.56 10.90
N LEU A 76 -19.57 -7.81 11.01
CA LEU A 76 -18.77 -7.57 12.21
C LEU A 76 -18.20 -6.14 12.29
N LYS A 77 -18.59 -5.27 11.36
CA LYS A 77 -18.22 -3.84 11.35
C LYS A 77 -16.71 -3.58 11.32
N TRP A 78 -15.91 -4.46 10.75
CA TRP A 78 -14.46 -4.28 10.59
C TRP A 78 -14.07 -3.28 9.49
N ASN A 79 -15.05 -2.60 8.90
CA ASN A 79 -14.81 -1.60 7.87
C ASN A 79 -13.99 -0.44 8.44
N LEU A 80 -12.86 -0.13 7.79
CA LEU A 80 -12.10 1.06 8.09
C LEU A 80 -12.94 2.33 7.82
N PRO A 81 -12.82 3.38 8.65
CA PRO A 81 -13.53 4.64 8.44
C PRO A 81 -13.24 5.19 7.04
N ARG A 82 -14.29 5.55 6.30
CA ARG A 82 -14.14 6.23 5.01
C ARG A 82 -13.75 7.68 5.26
N ARG A 83 -12.52 8.06 4.92
CA ARG A 83 -12.16 9.48 4.84
C ARG A 83 -12.91 10.08 3.66
N GLY A 84 -13.72 11.12 3.91
CA GLY A 84 -14.45 11.85 2.87
C GLY A 84 -13.46 12.35 1.81
N LYS A 85 -13.68 12.02 0.54
CA LYS A 85 -12.89 12.59 -0.55
C LYS A 85 -13.32 14.05 -0.74
N ARG A 86 -12.44 15.01 -0.42
CA ARG A 86 -12.58 16.36 -0.98
C ARG A 86 -12.40 16.23 -2.50
N ARG A 87 -13.44 16.58 -3.27
CA ARG A 87 -13.32 16.74 -4.72
C ARG A 87 -12.39 17.94 -4.95
N LEU A 88 -11.17 17.65 -5.40
CA LEU A 88 -10.32 18.68 -5.98
C LEU A 88 -10.87 19.00 -7.37
N PRO A 89 -10.77 20.29 -7.83
CA PRO A 89 -11.10 20.65 -9.21
C PRO A 89 -10.37 19.71 -10.18
N GLU A 90 -10.99 19.36 -11.30
CA GLU A 90 -10.34 18.61 -12.37
C GLU A 90 -9.22 19.48 -12.97
N GLY A 91 -8.00 19.20 -12.54
CA GLY A 91 -6.81 19.72 -13.22
C GLY A 91 -6.48 18.86 -14.44
N ILE A 92 -5.90 19.46 -15.46
CA ILE A 92 -5.35 18.75 -16.62
C ILE A 92 -4.30 17.77 -16.07
N ARG A 93 -4.60 16.48 -16.16
CA ARG A 93 -3.69 15.41 -15.72
C ARG A 93 -2.73 15.13 -16.87
N GLU A 94 -1.53 15.65 -16.79
CA GLU A 94 -0.45 15.15 -17.64
C GLU A 94 -0.10 13.74 -17.14
N PRO A 95 -0.09 12.70 -18.02
CA PRO A 95 0.33 11.37 -17.65
C PRO A 95 1.77 11.43 -17.13
N LEU A 96 2.02 10.80 -15.99
CA LEU A 96 3.39 10.57 -15.54
C LEU A 96 4.08 9.63 -16.53
N GLU A 97 5.25 10.01 -17.00
CA GLU A 97 6.12 9.09 -17.74
C GLU A 97 6.47 7.93 -16.81
N VAL A 98 5.92 6.76 -17.11
CA VAL A 98 6.19 5.54 -16.33
C VAL A 98 7.45 4.92 -16.92
N PRO A 99 8.51 4.71 -16.12
CA PRO A 99 9.70 4.01 -16.61
C PRO A 99 9.36 2.60 -17.08
N LEU A 100 10.06 2.12 -18.11
CA LEU A 100 9.84 0.79 -18.68
C LEU A 100 10.64 -0.32 -17.97
N GLN A 101 11.59 0.04 -17.12
CA GLN A 101 12.46 -0.89 -16.41
C GLN A 101 12.83 -0.40 -15.01
N ALA A 102 13.19 -1.36 -14.14
CA ALA A 102 13.68 -1.07 -12.79
C ALA A 102 15.00 -0.28 -12.84
N ASN A 103 15.29 0.47 -11.80
CA ASN A 103 16.47 1.32 -11.63
C ASN A 103 16.61 2.47 -12.66
N HIS A 104 15.59 2.70 -13.50
CA HIS A 104 15.62 3.84 -14.43
C HIS A 104 15.35 5.16 -13.70
N THR A 105 14.30 5.20 -12.88
CA THR A 105 13.88 6.39 -12.15
C THR A 105 13.61 6.03 -10.69
N TRP A 106 14.29 6.70 -9.77
CA TRP A 106 13.96 6.62 -8.35
C TRP A 106 13.18 7.86 -7.91
N LEU A 107 12.28 7.64 -6.98
CA LEU A 107 11.50 8.67 -6.31
C LEU A 107 12.06 8.85 -4.92
N ALA A 108 12.29 10.08 -4.48
CA ALA A 108 12.72 10.33 -3.12
C ALA A 108 11.89 11.44 -2.47
N ASP A 109 11.62 11.26 -1.17
CA ASP A 109 10.82 12.19 -0.39
C ASP A 109 11.14 12.08 1.10
N PHE A 110 10.82 13.14 1.86
CA PHE A 110 10.99 13.19 3.29
C PHE A 110 9.66 13.09 4.04
N MET A 111 9.71 12.44 5.20
CA MET A 111 8.67 12.55 6.20
C MET A 111 9.29 13.01 7.52
N ALA A 112 8.47 13.57 8.40
CA ALA A 112 8.86 13.96 9.75
C ALA A 112 7.91 13.35 10.78
N ASP A 113 8.47 12.98 11.94
CA ASP A 113 7.72 12.51 13.09
C ASP A 113 8.48 12.80 14.38
N ALA A 114 7.99 12.36 15.55
CA ALA A 114 8.62 12.55 16.84
C ALA A 114 8.56 11.28 17.69
N LEU A 115 9.61 11.05 18.48
CA LEU A 115 9.63 10.06 19.55
C LEU A 115 8.69 10.49 20.70
N TRP A 116 8.35 9.55 21.56
CA TRP A 116 7.57 9.82 22.79
C TRP A 116 8.14 10.97 23.64
N SER A 117 9.46 11.09 23.66
CA SER A 117 10.16 12.20 24.34
C SER A 117 9.97 13.57 23.69
N GLY A 118 9.25 13.69 22.58
CA GLY A 118 9.12 14.90 21.77
C GLY A 118 10.33 15.16 20.84
N ARG A 119 11.38 14.34 20.88
CA ARG A 119 12.53 14.48 19.98
C ARG A 119 12.10 14.18 18.55
N ARG A 120 12.21 15.17 17.66
CA ARG A 120 11.87 15.02 16.25
C ARG A 120 12.88 14.15 15.51
N PHE A 121 12.38 13.43 14.51
CA PHE A 121 13.18 12.68 13.55
C PHE A 121 12.60 12.82 12.14
N ARG A 122 13.40 12.49 11.16
CA ARG A 122 12.99 12.48 9.74
C ARG A 122 13.26 11.11 9.14
N THR A 123 12.46 10.77 8.14
CA THR A 123 12.73 9.64 7.27
C THR A 123 13.00 10.15 5.87
N PHE A 124 14.03 9.65 5.23
CA PHE A 124 14.31 9.83 3.81
C PHE A 124 13.99 8.53 3.11
N ASN A 125 12.96 8.56 2.27
CA ASN A 125 12.39 7.40 1.61
C ASN A 125 12.78 7.42 0.15
N VAL A 126 13.27 6.27 -0.37
CA VAL A 126 13.64 6.09 -1.77
C VAL A 126 12.90 4.89 -2.34
N ASN A 127 12.19 5.08 -3.44
CA ASN A 127 11.42 4.05 -4.12
C ASN A 127 11.77 3.97 -5.60
N ASP A 128 11.75 2.78 -6.16
CA ASP A 128 11.81 2.59 -7.61
C ASP A 128 10.47 2.94 -8.26
N ASP A 129 10.48 3.79 -9.30
CA ASP A 129 9.26 4.26 -9.95
C ASP A 129 8.62 3.20 -10.86
N PHE A 130 9.35 2.22 -11.33
CA PHE A 130 8.83 1.13 -12.15
C PHE A 130 8.16 0.06 -11.29
N SER A 131 8.92 -0.56 -10.39
CA SER A 131 8.48 -1.69 -9.58
C SER A 131 7.69 -1.29 -8.33
N ARG A 132 7.71 0.00 -7.94
CA ARG A 132 7.16 0.51 -6.67
C ARG A 132 7.90 -0.05 -5.44
N GLU A 133 9.04 -0.67 -5.63
CA GLU A 133 9.86 -1.21 -4.56
C GLU A 133 10.37 -0.08 -3.65
N SER A 134 10.28 -0.28 -2.35
CA SER A 134 10.94 0.61 -1.38
C SER A 134 12.39 0.21 -1.27
N LEU A 135 13.27 1.01 -1.86
CA LEU A 135 14.70 0.75 -1.89
C LEU A 135 15.35 1.05 -0.54
N ARG A 136 14.94 2.15 0.11
CA ARG A 136 15.48 2.58 1.41
C ARG A 136 14.50 3.42 2.20
N ILE A 137 14.57 3.28 3.52
CA ILE A 137 14.00 4.20 4.51
C ILE A 137 15.13 4.59 5.45
N GLU A 138 15.78 5.73 5.22
CA GLU A 138 16.83 6.25 6.08
C GLU A 138 16.20 7.07 7.21
N ILE A 139 16.55 6.80 8.47
CA ILE A 139 15.90 7.43 9.63
C ILE A 139 16.95 8.04 10.56
N ASP A 140 16.83 9.35 10.81
CA ASP A 140 17.64 10.04 11.82
C ASP A 140 16.96 11.32 12.32
N THR A 141 17.53 11.93 13.36
CA THR A 141 17.09 13.25 13.87
C THR A 141 17.35 14.36 12.86
N SER A 142 18.40 14.22 12.05
CA SER A 142 18.71 15.10 10.93
C SER A 142 19.21 14.29 9.75
N VAL A 143 18.73 14.62 8.56
CA VAL A 143 19.15 13.98 7.31
C VAL A 143 19.61 15.09 6.34
N PRO A 144 20.80 15.66 6.56
CA PRO A 144 21.38 16.67 5.67
C PRO A 144 21.78 16.05 4.33
N SER A 145 22.04 16.91 3.32
CA SER A 145 22.40 16.49 1.94
C SER A 145 23.53 15.46 1.90
N GLN A 146 24.54 15.58 2.78
CA GLN A 146 25.63 14.61 2.86
C GLN A 146 25.14 13.19 3.22
N ARG A 147 24.14 13.10 4.08
CA ARG A 147 23.57 11.83 4.46
C ARG A 147 22.67 11.26 3.35
N VAL A 148 21.94 12.12 2.65
CA VAL A 148 21.22 11.76 1.43
C VAL A 148 22.18 11.17 0.41
N ILE A 149 23.30 11.84 0.12
CA ILE A 149 24.32 11.39 -0.83
C ILE A 149 24.88 10.03 -0.42
N ARG A 150 25.21 9.84 0.86
CA ARG A 150 25.69 8.55 1.35
C ARG A 150 24.68 7.43 1.10
N ALA A 151 23.40 7.67 1.45
CA ALA A 151 22.33 6.70 1.22
C ALA A 151 22.15 6.37 -0.26
N LEU A 152 22.26 7.37 -1.14
CA LEU A 152 22.19 7.17 -2.59
C LEU A 152 23.39 6.41 -3.14
N ASN A 153 24.62 6.67 -2.64
CA ASN A 153 25.82 5.91 -3.02
C ASN A 153 25.68 4.43 -2.67
N GLU A 154 25.28 4.13 -1.44
CA GLU A 154 25.03 2.75 -1.00
C GLU A 154 23.98 2.05 -1.88
N LEU A 155 22.93 2.76 -2.30
CA LEU A 155 21.94 2.23 -3.22
C LEU A 155 22.50 1.99 -4.64
N VAL A 156 23.32 2.92 -5.14
CA VAL A 156 23.97 2.76 -6.47
C VAL A 156 24.94 1.59 -6.47
N GLU A 157 25.68 1.37 -5.39
CA GLU A 157 26.55 0.20 -5.24
C GLU A 157 25.79 -1.12 -5.24
N LEU A 158 24.61 -1.16 -4.60
CA LEU A 158 23.80 -2.37 -4.49
C LEU A 158 22.97 -2.68 -5.74
N ARG A 159 22.47 -1.65 -6.43
CA ARG A 159 21.46 -1.77 -7.48
C ARG A 159 21.97 -1.39 -8.87
N GLY A 160 23.13 -0.79 -8.95
CA GLY A 160 23.64 -0.19 -10.17
C GLY A 160 23.18 1.26 -10.37
N ALA A 161 23.63 1.86 -11.46
CA ALA A 161 23.36 3.25 -11.78
C ALA A 161 21.89 3.50 -12.08
N LEU A 162 21.31 4.59 -11.52
CA LEU A 162 20.02 5.12 -11.94
C LEU A 162 20.21 6.19 -13.00
N ARG A 163 19.18 6.43 -13.79
CA ARG A 163 19.20 7.49 -14.81
C ARG A 163 18.58 8.79 -14.29
N ARG A 164 17.52 8.69 -13.50
CA ARG A 164 16.76 9.83 -13.00
C ARG A 164 16.48 9.71 -11.51
N LEU A 165 16.55 10.82 -10.80
CA LEU A 165 16.10 10.93 -9.41
C LEU A 165 15.05 12.03 -9.34
N ARG A 166 13.80 11.66 -9.03
CA ARG A 166 12.69 12.61 -8.88
C ARG A 166 12.55 13.00 -7.42
N LEU A 167 12.49 14.31 -7.17
CA LEU A 167 12.59 14.93 -5.86
C LEU A 167 11.54 16.04 -5.72
N ASP A 168 11.17 16.37 -4.49
CA ASP A 168 10.53 17.64 -4.21
C ASP A 168 11.56 18.81 -4.21
N ASN A 169 11.09 20.02 -3.90
CA ASN A 169 11.94 21.22 -3.82
C ASN A 169 12.44 21.48 -2.40
N GLY A 170 12.66 20.45 -1.59
CA GLY A 170 13.21 20.58 -0.25
C GLY A 170 14.66 21.12 -0.26
N PRO A 171 15.07 21.85 0.78
CA PRO A 171 16.41 22.46 0.83
C PRO A 171 17.55 21.46 0.74
N GLU A 172 17.36 20.23 1.20
CA GLU A 172 18.34 19.15 1.09
C GLU A 172 18.55 18.71 -0.36
N PHE A 173 17.53 18.84 -1.20
CA PHE A 173 17.53 18.39 -2.59
C PHE A 173 18.00 19.46 -3.58
N ILE A 174 17.96 20.73 -3.19
CA ILE A 174 18.49 21.84 -4.01
C ILE A 174 19.94 22.20 -3.65
N SER A 175 20.61 21.39 -2.83
CA SER A 175 21.97 21.64 -2.38
C SER A 175 22.99 21.46 -3.51
N ALA A 176 24.02 22.31 -3.54
CA ALA A 176 25.12 22.18 -4.50
C ALA A 176 25.81 20.81 -4.43
N ALA A 177 25.90 20.21 -3.22
CA ALA A 177 26.50 18.90 -3.03
C ALA A 177 25.71 17.79 -3.76
N LEU A 178 24.37 17.80 -3.71
CA LEU A 178 23.56 16.83 -4.43
C LEU A 178 23.63 17.03 -5.95
N HIS A 179 23.65 18.27 -6.43
CA HIS A 179 23.85 18.57 -7.84
C HIS A 179 25.21 18.06 -8.34
N GLN A 180 26.29 18.27 -7.57
CA GLN A 180 27.62 17.75 -7.90
C GLN A 180 27.63 16.21 -7.95
N TRP A 181 27.02 15.55 -6.97
CA TRP A 181 26.85 14.11 -6.95
C TRP A 181 26.11 13.60 -8.20
N ALA A 182 25.03 14.25 -8.56
CA ALA A 182 24.24 13.88 -9.74
C ALA A 182 25.02 14.02 -11.05
N GLN A 183 25.83 15.06 -11.18
CA GLN A 183 26.73 15.23 -12.32
C GLN A 183 27.79 14.14 -12.39
N GLN A 184 28.42 13.79 -11.27
CA GLN A 184 29.43 12.72 -11.18
C GLN A 184 28.87 11.35 -11.57
N HIS A 185 27.64 11.07 -11.15
CA HIS A 185 26.95 9.78 -11.44
C HIS A 185 26.13 9.82 -12.73
N ARG A 186 26.11 10.94 -13.46
CA ARG A 186 25.29 11.15 -14.68
C ARG A 186 23.79 10.93 -14.45
N VAL A 187 23.32 11.36 -13.28
CA VAL A 187 21.91 11.26 -12.85
C VAL A 187 21.20 12.57 -13.16
N GLU A 188 20.06 12.50 -13.82
CA GLU A 188 19.17 13.64 -14.05
C GLU A 188 18.33 13.88 -12.77
N LEU A 189 18.47 15.07 -12.15
CA LEU A 189 17.58 15.51 -11.06
C LEU A 189 16.31 16.11 -11.64
N VAL A 190 15.16 15.50 -11.36
CA VAL A 190 13.85 15.94 -11.82
C VAL A 190 13.07 16.51 -10.64
N HIS A 191 13.04 17.81 -10.50
CA HIS A 191 12.28 18.47 -9.46
C HIS A 191 10.80 18.58 -9.83
N ILE A 192 9.92 18.31 -8.85
CA ILE A 192 8.47 18.42 -9.02
C ILE A 192 8.09 19.89 -9.23
N GLN A 193 7.24 20.14 -10.20
CA GLN A 193 6.74 21.49 -10.46
C GLN A 193 5.79 21.92 -9.31
N PRO A 194 5.92 23.15 -8.80
CA PRO A 194 4.99 23.71 -7.83
C PRO A 194 3.53 23.58 -8.31
N GLY A 195 2.65 23.07 -7.45
CA GLY A 195 1.22 22.90 -7.78
C GLY A 195 0.88 21.64 -8.57
N LYS A 196 1.85 20.76 -8.92
CA LYS A 196 1.61 19.48 -9.58
C LYS A 196 1.94 18.27 -8.68
N PRO A 197 1.21 18.03 -7.58
CA PRO A 197 1.47 16.92 -6.66
C PRO A 197 1.34 15.54 -7.32
N THR A 198 0.61 15.45 -8.43
CA THR A 198 0.47 14.20 -9.20
C THR A 198 1.79 13.65 -9.71
N GLN A 199 2.81 14.51 -9.89
CA GLN A 199 4.14 14.10 -10.34
C GLN A 199 4.90 13.24 -9.32
N ASN A 200 4.49 13.26 -8.04
CA ASN A 200 5.09 12.42 -6.98
C ASN A 200 4.07 11.49 -6.29
N ALA A 201 2.94 11.25 -6.95
CA ALA A 201 1.80 10.54 -6.36
C ALA A 201 2.14 9.14 -5.81
N TYR A 202 3.16 8.47 -6.38
CA TYR A 202 3.53 7.13 -5.95
C TYR A 202 4.30 7.14 -4.61
N ILE A 203 5.27 8.04 -4.45
CA ILE A 203 5.99 8.12 -3.17
C ILE A 203 5.10 8.76 -2.09
N GLU A 204 4.21 9.70 -2.43
CA GLU A 204 3.21 10.21 -1.50
C GLU A 204 2.28 9.10 -0.99
N ARG A 205 1.89 8.19 -1.89
CA ARG A 205 1.09 7.02 -1.51
C ARG A 205 1.87 6.05 -0.64
N PHE A 206 3.14 5.81 -0.94
CA PHE A 206 4.04 5.03 -0.11
C PHE A 206 4.16 5.66 1.28
N ASN A 207 4.49 6.93 1.37
CA ASN A 207 4.63 7.69 2.61
C ASN A 207 3.36 7.64 3.46
N ARG A 208 2.19 7.77 2.83
CA ARG A 208 0.90 7.63 3.52
C ARG A 208 0.72 6.23 4.10
N THR A 209 1.10 5.20 3.35
CA THR A 209 1.00 3.81 3.79
C THR A 209 1.95 3.55 4.96
N PHE A 210 3.22 3.98 4.83
CA PHE A 210 4.21 3.86 5.89
C PHE A 210 3.79 4.61 7.16
N ARG A 211 3.28 5.83 7.02
CA ARG A 211 2.73 6.59 8.14
C ARG A 211 1.61 5.83 8.84
N THR A 212 0.60 5.40 8.10
CA THR A 212 -0.59 4.76 8.68
C THR A 212 -0.28 3.39 9.30
N GLU A 213 0.64 2.63 8.72
CA GLU A 213 0.92 1.25 9.14
C GLU A 213 2.07 1.17 10.17
N VAL A 214 2.90 2.20 10.29
CA VAL A 214 4.04 2.22 11.22
C VAL A 214 4.01 3.44 12.13
N LEU A 215 4.13 4.66 11.59
CA LEU A 215 4.36 5.85 12.41
C LEU A 215 3.16 6.22 13.28
N ASP A 216 1.94 6.18 12.73
CA ASP A 216 0.70 6.50 13.47
C ASP A 216 0.22 5.34 14.36
N ARG A 217 0.84 4.17 14.24
CA ARG A 217 0.39 2.95 14.92
C ARG A 217 1.13 2.65 16.21
N TYR A 218 2.38 3.05 16.28
CA TYR A 218 3.25 2.73 17.41
C TYR A 218 3.77 3.99 18.07
N VAL A 219 4.03 3.89 19.36
CA VAL A 219 4.72 4.92 20.14
C VAL A 219 6.17 4.51 20.25
N PHE A 220 7.07 5.33 19.72
CA PHE A 220 8.50 5.04 19.68
C PHE A 220 9.23 5.78 20.80
N THR A 221 10.07 5.08 21.53
CA THR A 221 10.93 5.65 22.57
C THR A 221 12.34 5.95 22.06
N THR A 222 12.83 5.17 21.11
CA THR A 222 14.16 5.30 20.53
C THR A 222 14.15 5.28 19.00
N LEU A 223 15.15 5.90 18.37
CA LEU A 223 15.34 5.81 16.92
C LEU A 223 15.63 4.39 16.43
N ASN A 224 16.26 3.56 17.27
CA ASN A 224 16.54 2.17 16.89
C ASN A 224 15.29 1.33 16.79
N GLU A 225 14.26 1.59 17.62
CA GLU A 225 12.94 0.98 17.46
C GLU A 225 12.30 1.36 16.13
N VAL A 226 12.34 2.67 15.80
CA VAL A 226 11.79 3.15 14.51
C VAL A 226 12.50 2.48 13.34
N ARG A 227 13.85 2.41 13.35
CA ARG A 227 14.66 1.81 12.29
C ARG A 227 14.33 0.32 12.10
N ARG A 228 14.28 -0.44 13.19
CA ARG A 228 13.97 -1.88 13.14
C ARG A 228 12.57 -2.11 12.58
N MET A 229 11.57 -1.42 13.10
CA MET A 229 10.19 -1.59 12.65
C MET A 229 9.97 -1.12 11.22
N ALA A 230 10.65 -0.05 10.81
CA ALA A 230 10.61 0.43 9.43
C ALA A 230 11.23 -0.59 8.47
N GLU A 231 12.34 -1.24 8.84
CA GLU A 231 12.99 -2.25 8.01
C GLU A 231 12.15 -3.53 7.90
N ASP A 232 11.60 -4.02 9.01
CA ASP A 232 10.68 -5.17 9.02
C ASP A 232 9.43 -4.89 8.17
N TRP A 233 8.90 -3.67 8.27
CA TRP A 233 7.76 -3.26 7.45
C TRP A 233 8.15 -3.11 5.97
N ARG A 234 9.31 -2.52 5.64
CA ARG A 234 9.82 -2.38 4.28
C ARG A 234 9.99 -3.74 3.61
N HIS A 235 10.53 -4.73 4.34
CA HIS A 235 10.64 -6.10 3.86
C HIS A 235 9.26 -6.66 3.47
N ARG A 236 8.27 -6.58 4.37
CA ARG A 236 6.90 -7.06 4.10
C ARG A 236 6.21 -6.27 2.98
N TYR A 237 6.45 -4.97 2.92
CA TYR A 237 5.93 -4.12 1.84
C TYR A 237 6.43 -4.59 0.48
N ASN A 238 7.70 -4.95 0.37
CA ASN A 238 8.32 -5.37 -0.88
C ASN A 238 7.98 -6.82 -1.27
N HIS A 239 7.92 -7.73 -0.31
CA HIS A 239 7.79 -9.17 -0.57
C HIS A 239 6.35 -9.69 -0.52
N ASP A 240 5.54 -9.17 0.41
CA ASP A 240 4.25 -9.78 0.74
C ASP A 240 3.05 -8.95 0.31
N ARG A 241 3.21 -7.63 0.18
CA ARG A 241 2.10 -6.72 -0.10
C ARG A 241 1.68 -6.79 -1.57
N PRO A 242 0.41 -7.15 -1.89
CA PRO A 242 -0.10 -7.10 -3.24
C PRO A 242 -0.40 -5.64 -3.66
N HIS A 243 0.07 -5.25 -4.83
CA HIS A 243 -0.16 -3.94 -5.42
C HIS A 243 -1.10 -4.03 -6.62
N ARG A 244 -2.26 -3.36 -6.55
CA ARG A 244 -3.23 -3.36 -7.65
C ARG A 244 -2.66 -2.81 -8.95
N SER A 245 -1.80 -1.80 -8.87
CA SER A 245 -1.13 -1.21 -10.04
C SER A 245 -0.11 -2.15 -10.68
N LEU A 246 0.28 -3.23 -9.99
CA LEU A 246 1.21 -4.27 -10.46
C LEU A 246 0.49 -5.60 -10.69
N GLY A 247 -0.80 -5.57 -11.05
CA GLY A 247 -1.58 -6.78 -11.29
C GLY A 247 -1.80 -7.66 -10.05
N GLY A 248 -1.67 -7.09 -8.84
CA GLY A 248 -1.80 -7.84 -7.58
C GLY A 248 -0.51 -8.54 -7.14
N LEU A 249 0.59 -8.35 -7.85
CA LEU A 249 1.90 -8.86 -7.44
C LEU A 249 2.52 -7.97 -6.35
N SER A 250 3.43 -8.54 -5.56
CA SER A 250 4.34 -7.74 -4.73
C SER A 250 5.39 -7.05 -5.61
N THR A 251 6.03 -6.01 -5.08
CA THR A 251 6.99 -5.20 -5.85
C THR A 251 8.17 -6.04 -6.37
N ILE A 252 8.71 -6.93 -5.54
CA ILE A 252 9.80 -7.85 -5.92
C ILE A 252 9.36 -8.85 -6.98
N ARG A 253 8.18 -9.47 -6.82
CA ARG A 253 7.67 -10.43 -7.83
C ARG A 253 7.42 -9.75 -9.17
N TYR A 254 6.93 -8.51 -9.15
CA TYR A 254 6.73 -7.75 -10.37
C TYR A 254 8.06 -7.43 -11.07
N ALA A 255 9.08 -6.98 -10.31
CA ALA A 255 10.41 -6.71 -10.86
C ALA A 255 11.04 -7.97 -11.47
N MET A 256 10.95 -9.13 -10.80
CA MET A 256 11.44 -10.40 -11.30
C MET A 256 10.74 -10.85 -12.60
N ALA A 257 9.41 -10.76 -12.64
CA ALA A 257 8.63 -11.13 -13.83
C ALA A 257 8.99 -10.27 -15.04
N SER A 258 9.30 -8.99 -14.83
CA SER A 258 9.70 -8.08 -15.89
C SER A 258 11.07 -8.42 -16.49
N LEU A 259 12.02 -8.87 -15.67
CA LEU A 259 13.35 -9.31 -16.14
C LEU A 259 13.23 -10.56 -17.01
N THR A 260 12.35 -11.50 -16.65
CA THR A 260 12.16 -12.74 -17.42
C THR A 260 11.50 -12.48 -18.79
N SER A 261 10.61 -11.49 -18.89
CA SER A 261 9.97 -11.14 -20.17
C SER A 261 10.91 -10.42 -21.15
N THR A 262 11.91 -9.71 -20.66
CA THR A 262 12.90 -9.03 -21.54
C THR A 262 13.91 -10.01 -22.13
N SER A 263 14.26 -11.10 -21.42
CA SER A 263 15.21 -12.11 -21.88
C SER A 263 14.63 -13.11 -22.90
N ILE A 264 13.31 -13.11 -23.15
CA ILE A 264 12.64 -13.99 -24.13
C ILE A 264 12.45 -13.29 -25.50
N SER A 265 12.66 -11.97 -25.55
CA SER A 265 12.48 -11.15 -26.76
C SER A 265 13.80 -10.78 -27.47
N GLU A 266 14.93 -11.33 -27.06
CA GLU A 266 16.21 -11.35 -27.76
C GLU A 266 16.44 -12.74 -28.41
#